data_f2ce8e04f7fded7c6fd12e4f57675cc9
#
_entry.id   f2ce8e04f7fded7c6fd12e4f57675cc9
#
_cell.length_a   1.000
_cell.length_b   1.000
_cell.length_c   1.000
_cell.angle_alpha   90.00
_cell.angle_beta   90.00
_cell.angle_gamma   90.00
#
_symmetry.space_group_name_H-M   'P 1'
#
loop_
_entity.id
_entity.type
_entity.pdbx_description
1 polymer ?
#
loop_
_entity_poly.entity_id
_entity_poly.type
_entity_poly.pdbx_seq_one_letter_code
_entity_poly.pdbx_strand_id
1 'polypeptide(L)'
;MRSTGLLAPGGVPIRVRRALRRSGTGWLVALGPTPWFLLTDCLGPPAMAGWAGVPGVLVQLVVVVWLAEPLLARWCRGTRGRAWPTLSVYAVAGGLRAAVWVALTPSTAGFWTDWARLAPSRVLGSVIWLTGSALVVHWLGQVRRQRVDLAAQYLRLSSTRRQDAAGLAEADEELAAVRATTQAALADIRARLTPQLGEAELRGTVAVIEDVVARLVRPASHELAAMPAGLA
;
A
#
# COMPACT_ATOMS: atom_id res chain seq x y z
N MET A 1 4.55 -22.98 -15.09
CA MET A 1 5.02 -22.75 -13.71
C MET A 1 6.48 -22.33 -13.75
N ARG A 2 6.78 -21.03 -13.60
CA ARG A 2 8.16 -20.52 -13.56
C ARG A 2 8.61 -20.52 -12.09
N SER A 3 9.42 -21.50 -11.73
CA SER A 3 10.20 -21.51 -10.48
C SER A 3 11.35 -20.51 -10.62
N THR A 4 11.03 -19.22 -10.52
CA THR A 4 12.04 -18.16 -10.53
C THR A 4 12.78 -18.16 -9.21
N GLY A 5 14.07 -18.40 -9.29
CA GLY A 5 15.05 -18.49 -8.22
C GLY A 5 14.80 -17.59 -7.03
N LEU A 6 14.45 -18.22 -5.90
CA LEU A 6 14.28 -17.61 -4.59
C LEU A 6 15.59 -17.05 -4.01
N LEU A 7 16.72 -17.37 -4.63
CA LEU A 7 18.04 -16.96 -4.16
C LEU A 7 18.69 -16.00 -5.16
N ALA A 8 19.15 -14.85 -4.67
CA ALA A 8 20.02 -13.95 -5.42
C ALA A 8 21.46 -14.52 -5.42
N PRO A 9 22.33 -14.18 -6.39
CA PRO A 9 23.74 -14.47 -6.30
C PRO A 9 24.30 -13.94 -4.98
N GLY A 10 24.81 -14.83 -4.13
CA GLY A 10 25.28 -14.51 -2.78
C GLY A 10 24.46 -15.13 -1.63
N GLY A 11 23.50 -16.03 -1.91
CA GLY A 11 22.84 -16.88 -0.90
C GLY A 11 21.76 -16.23 -0.02
N VAL A 12 21.56 -14.89 -0.09
CA VAL A 12 20.52 -14.20 0.71
C VAL A 12 19.22 -14.14 -0.08
N PRO A 13 18.08 -14.61 0.47
CA PRO A 13 16.79 -14.53 -0.18
C PRO A 13 16.45 -13.10 -0.64
N ILE A 14 15.87 -12.96 -1.83
CA ILE A 14 15.57 -11.64 -2.43
C ILE A 14 14.73 -10.76 -1.51
N ARG A 15 13.77 -11.34 -0.78
CA ARG A 15 12.93 -10.60 0.19
C ARG A 15 13.74 -10.04 1.34
N VAL A 16 14.63 -10.84 1.92
CA VAL A 16 15.52 -10.41 3.02
C VAL A 16 16.45 -9.31 2.53
N ARG A 17 17.07 -9.49 1.37
CA ARG A 17 17.94 -8.48 0.77
C ARG A 17 17.22 -7.15 0.54
N ARG A 18 15.95 -7.18 0.11
CA ARG A 18 15.14 -5.96 -0.09
C ARG A 18 14.79 -5.29 1.24
N ALA A 19 14.43 -6.06 2.25
CA ALA A 19 14.15 -5.55 3.59
C ALA A 19 15.39 -4.89 4.22
N LEU A 20 16.54 -5.55 4.20
CA LEU A 20 17.80 -5.02 4.72
C LEU A 20 18.26 -3.73 4.00
N ARG A 21 17.99 -3.60 2.71
CA ARG A 21 18.32 -2.39 1.96
C ARG A 21 17.49 -1.16 2.34
N ARG A 22 16.21 -1.35 2.66
CA ARG A 22 15.24 -0.26 2.85
C ARG A 22 14.93 0.03 4.31
N SER A 23 15.01 -0.99 5.15
CA SER A 23 14.55 -0.94 6.53
C SER A 23 15.54 -1.58 7.49
N GLY A 24 16.78 -1.89 7.04
CA GLY A 24 17.77 -2.60 7.83
C GLY A 24 18.36 -1.76 8.96
N THR A 25 18.28 -0.44 8.88
CA THR A 25 18.76 0.48 9.90
C THR A 25 17.61 1.37 10.35
N GLY A 26 17.43 1.50 11.62
CA GLY A 26 16.40 2.34 12.18
C GLY A 26 15.96 1.88 13.56
N TRP A 27 15.41 2.80 14.32
CA TRP A 27 15.00 2.57 15.70
C TRP A 27 13.93 1.47 15.83
N LEU A 28 12.99 1.33 14.87
CA LEU A 28 11.98 0.27 14.88
C LEU A 28 12.60 -1.13 14.74
N VAL A 29 13.62 -1.27 13.90
CA VAL A 29 14.35 -2.54 13.74
C VAL A 29 15.14 -2.86 14.98
N ALA A 30 15.77 -1.87 15.58
CA ALA A 30 16.58 -2.04 16.79
C ALA A 30 15.73 -2.33 18.03
N LEU A 31 14.59 -1.62 18.19
CA LEU A 31 13.70 -1.79 19.34
C LEU A 31 12.86 -3.07 19.28
N GLY A 32 12.52 -3.57 18.09
CA GLY A 32 11.67 -4.76 17.93
C GLY A 32 12.16 -5.96 18.76
N PRO A 33 13.41 -6.39 18.64
CA PRO A 33 13.94 -7.53 19.40
C PRO A 33 14.46 -7.18 20.80
N THR A 34 14.47 -5.91 21.18
CA THR A 34 15.00 -5.45 22.49
C THR A 34 14.39 -6.20 23.69
N PRO A 35 13.06 -6.39 23.79
CA PRO A 35 12.48 -7.14 24.91
C PRO A 35 13.00 -8.59 24.97
N TRP A 36 13.17 -9.23 23.83
CA TRP A 36 13.72 -10.57 23.75
C TRP A 36 15.19 -10.62 24.19
N PHE A 37 16.00 -9.67 23.76
CA PHE A 37 17.40 -9.58 24.17
C PHE A 37 17.54 -9.32 25.67
N LEU A 38 16.73 -8.43 26.23
CA LEU A 38 16.69 -8.21 27.67
C LEU A 38 16.27 -9.48 28.40
N LEU A 39 15.21 -10.14 27.94
CA LEU A 39 14.75 -11.39 28.54
C LEU A 39 15.83 -12.46 28.53
N THR A 40 16.49 -12.70 27.40
CA THR A 40 17.52 -13.72 27.27
C THR A 40 18.80 -13.40 28.07
N ASP A 41 19.12 -12.12 28.23
CA ASP A 41 20.30 -11.70 28.97
C ASP A 41 20.04 -11.60 30.48
N CYS A 42 18.79 -11.30 30.89
CA CYS A 42 18.40 -11.22 32.29
C CYS A 42 18.00 -12.57 32.91
N LEU A 43 17.46 -13.50 32.09
CA LEU A 43 17.08 -14.85 32.54
C LEU A 43 18.17 -15.89 32.34
N GLY A 44 19.38 -15.52 31.94
CA GLY A 44 20.54 -16.40 31.89
C GLY A 44 20.88 -16.98 33.26
N PRO A 45 21.80 -17.98 33.36
CA PRO A 45 22.06 -18.72 34.58
C PRO A 45 22.34 -17.82 35.79
N PRO A 46 21.87 -18.20 36.98
CA PRO A 46 21.07 -17.39 37.88
C PRO A 46 21.77 -16.42 38.82
N ALA A 47 23.04 -16.33 38.86
CA ALA A 47 23.63 -15.61 39.99
C ALA A 47 24.15 -14.19 39.69
N MET A 48 24.34 -13.79 38.45
CA MET A 48 25.07 -12.56 38.14
C MET A 48 24.54 -11.73 36.95
N ALA A 49 23.52 -12.19 36.27
CA ALA A 49 23.19 -11.71 34.91
C ALA A 49 22.23 -10.53 34.86
N GLY A 50 21.42 -10.29 35.87
CA GLY A 50 20.26 -9.43 35.77
C GLY A 50 20.48 -8.01 35.22
N TRP A 51 21.55 -7.35 35.63
CA TRP A 51 21.82 -5.95 35.22
C TRP A 51 22.90 -5.84 34.14
N ALA A 52 23.79 -6.82 33.99
CA ALA A 52 24.86 -6.78 32.99
C ALA A 52 24.36 -6.87 31.54
N GLY A 53 23.17 -7.44 31.34
CA GLY A 53 22.53 -7.51 30.04
C GLY A 53 22.06 -6.17 29.49
N VAL A 54 21.61 -5.27 30.37
CA VAL A 54 21.07 -3.96 29.97
C VAL A 54 22.09 -3.09 29.21
N PRO A 55 23.31 -2.86 29.71
CA PRO A 55 24.35 -2.11 28.99
C PRO A 55 24.68 -2.72 27.62
N GLY A 56 24.74 -4.04 27.53
CA GLY A 56 25.02 -4.74 26.28
C GLY A 56 23.92 -4.47 25.21
N VAL A 57 22.66 -4.52 25.61
CA VAL A 57 21.54 -4.20 24.72
C VAL A 57 21.54 -2.72 24.34
N LEU A 58 21.85 -1.81 25.25
CA LEU A 58 21.99 -0.38 24.95
C LEU A 58 23.11 -0.11 23.93
N VAL A 59 24.27 -0.74 24.09
CA VAL A 59 25.36 -0.64 23.09
C VAL A 59 24.92 -1.16 21.74
N GLN A 60 24.21 -2.29 21.69
CA GLN A 60 23.66 -2.80 20.45
C GLN A 60 22.67 -1.81 19.79
N LEU A 61 21.78 -1.18 20.58
CA LEU A 61 20.86 -0.15 20.08
C LEU A 61 21.61 1.04 19.49
N VAL A 62 22.60 1.56 20.21
CA VAL A 62 23.44 2.68 19.74
C VAL A 62 24.13 2.33 18.42
N VAL A 63 24.73 1.14 18.33
CA VAL A 63 25.41 0.70 17.11
C VAL A 63 24.43 0.63 15.92
N VAL A 64 23.26 0.02 16.10
CA VAL A 64 22.30 -0.16 15.01
C VAL A 64 21.60 1.15 14.62
N VAL A 65 21.28 2.01 15.58
CA VAL A 65 20.52 3.24 15.31
C VAL A 65 21.44 4.39 14.87
N TRP A 66 22.58 4.58 15.55
CA TRP A 66 23.40 5.78 15.38
C TRP A 66 24.64 5.57 14.50
N LEU A 67 25.24 4.38 14.55
CA LEU A 67 26.48 4.12 13.81
C LEU A 67 26.25 3.41 12.49
N ALA A 68 25.19 2.61 12.37
CA ALA A 68 24.96 1.83 11.17
C ALA A 68 24.70 2.71 9.95
N GLU A 69 23.83 3.72 10.04
CA GLU A 69 23.46 4.54 8.89
C GLU A 69 24.63 5.36 8.33
N PRO A 70 25.40 6.12 9.12
CA PRO A 70 26.56 6.84 8.60
C PRO A 70 27.66 5.91 8.06
N LEU A 71 27.90 4.76 8.69
CA LEU A 71 28.86 3.76 8.20
C LEU A 71 28.42 3.18 6.85
N LEU A 72 27.15 2.80 6.74
CA LEU A 72 26.59 2.27 5.50
C LEU A 72 26.53 3.33 4.39
N ALA A 73 26.24 4.59 4.72
CA ALA A 73 26.26 5.69 3.79
C ALA A 73 27.68 5.93 3.24
N ARG A 74 28.71 5.81 4.11
CA ARG A 74 30.12 6.01 3.73
C ARG A 74 30.67 4.84 2.91
N TRP A 75 30.30 3.60 3.24
CA TRP A 75 30.87 2.40 2.62
C TRP A 75 30.10 1.90 1.41
N CYS A 76 28.81 2.22 1.31
CA CYS A 76 27.95 1.73 0.23
C CYS A 76 27.54 2.84 -0.69
N ARG A 77 28.13 2.88 -1.88
CA ARG A 77 27.66 3.74 -2.98
C ARG A 77 26.28 3.21 -3.48
N GLY A 78 25.22 3.73 -2.88
CA GLY A 78 23.85 3.38 -3.23
C GLY A 78 23.27 2.18 -2.45
N THR A 79 21.98 1.92 -2.67
CA THR A 79 21.23 0.92 -1.88
C THR A 79 21.45 -0.53 -2.30
N ARG A 80 22.00 -0.77 -3.51
CA ARG A 80 22.14 -2.14 -4.05
C ARG A 80 23.12 -3.03 -3.27
N GLY A 81 24.17 -2.44 -2.70
CA GLY A 81 25.22 -3.15 -1.93
C GLY A 81 24.95 -3.29 -0.43
N ARG A 82 23.95 -2.61 0.14
CA ARG A 82 23.77 -2.47 1.59
C ARG A 82 23.42 -3.74 2.40
N ALA A 83 22.94 -4.80 1.74
CA ALA A 83 22.46 -5.98 2.48
C ALA A 83 23.56 -6.67 3.31
N TRP A 84 24.71 -6.95 2.72
CA TRP A 84 25.83 -7.60 3.41
C TRP A 84 26.44 -6.71 4.49
N PRO A 85 26.78 -5.43 4.22
CA PRO A 85 27.23 -4.52 5.26
C PRO A 85 26.24 -4.37 6.41
N THR A 86 24.92 -4.38 6.15
CA THR A 86 23.91 -4.36 7.23
C THR A 86 23.99 -5.61 8.10
N LEU A 87 24.13 -6.79 7.52
CA LEU A 87 24.33 -8.02 8.28
C LEU A 87 25.64 -8.00 9.09
N SER A 88 26.71 -7.45 8.54
CA SER A 88 27.97 -7.26 9.25
C SER A 88 27.81 -6.32 10.45
N VAL A 89 27.04 -5.22 10.31
CA VAL A 89 26.70 -4.34 11.43
C VAL A 89 25.94 -5.09 12.53
N TYR A 90 24.99 -5.94 12.16
CA TYR A 90 24.25 -6.76 13.14
C TYR A 90 25.17 -7.76 13.86
N ALA A 91 26.11 -8.36 13.14
CA ALA A 91 27.10 -9.26 13.72
C ALA A 91 28.04 -8.53 14.70
N VAL A 92 28.54 -7.35 14.29
CA VAL A 92 29.38 -6.51 15.17
C VAL A 92 28.60 -6.06 16.40
N ALA A 93 27.36 -5.63 16.24
CA ALA A 93 26.51 -5.23 17.36
C ALA A 93 26.30 -6.38 18.36
N GLY A 94 26.09 -7.61 17.87
CA GLY A 94 26.00 -8.81 18.70
C GLY A 94 27.32 -9.16 19.43
N GLY A 95 28.46 -9.02 18.73
CA GLY A 95 29.78 -9.21 19.29
C GLY A 95 30.12 -8.20 20.40
N LEU A 96 29.81 -6.92 20.18
CA LEU A 96 29.97 -5.86 21.17
C LEU A 96 29.07 -6.09 22.40
N ARG A 97 27.81 -6.51 22.17
CA ARG A 97 26.90 -6.89 23.27
C ARG A 97 27.50 -8.01 24.11
N ALA A 98 28.12 -9.04 23.50
CA ALA A 98 28.81 -10.10 24.21
C ALA A 98 29.99 -9.57 24.97
N ALA A 99 30.81 -8.69 24.39
CA ALA A 99 31.99 -8.10 25.04
C ALA A 99 31.62 -7.28 26.28
N VAL A 100 30.57 -6.44 26.18
CA VAL A 100 30.07 -5.66 27.32
C VAL A 100 29.58 -6.58 28.44
N TRP A 101 28.84 -7.63 28.08
CA TRP A 101 28.33 -8.59 29.06
C TRP A 101 29.47 -9.28 29.80
N VAL A 102 30.50 -9.77 29.09
CA VAL A 102 31.68 -10.41 29.70
C VAL A 102 32.51 -9.44 30.55
N ALA A 103 32.63 -8.18 30.08
CA ALA A 103 33.37 -7.16 30.85
C ALA A 103 32.71 -6.81 32.19
N LEU A 104 31.39 -6.95 32.29
CA LEU A 104 30.60 -6.62 33.49
C LEU A 104 30.35 -7.84 34.41
N THR A 105 30.66 -9.05 33.94
CA THR A 105 30.48 -10.27 34.71
C THR A 105 31.86 -10.76 35.24
N PRO A 106 31.95 -11.20 36.50
CA PRO A 106 33.19 -11.80 37.01
C PRO A 106 33.56 -13.03 36.18
N SER A 107 34.76 -13.01 35.61
CA SER A 107 35.27 -14.10 34.76
C SER A 107 36.30 -14.91 35.55
N THR A 108 36.14 -16.23 35.56
CA THR A 108 37.09 -17.17 36.12
C THR A 108 38.11 -17.68 35.10
N ALA A 109 37.74 -17.66 33.80
CA ALA A 109 38.52 -18.22 32.70
C ALA A 109 39.26 -17.15 31.87
N GLY A 110 39.00 -15.86 32.16
CA GLY A 110 39.53 -14.72 31.43
C GLY A 110 38.61 -14.22 30.31
N PHE A 111 38.67 -12.89 30.08
CA PHE A 111 37.78 -12.19 29.15
C PHE A 111 37.68 -12.86 27.77
N TRP A 112 38.81 -13.17 27.15
CA TRP A 112 38.81 -13.71 25.78
C TRP A 112 38.19 -15.10 25.68
N THR A 113 38.35 -15.94 26.70
CA THR A 113 37.79 -17.28 26.75
C THR A 113 36.27 -17.22 26.89
N ASP A 114 35.77 -16.39 27.79
CA ASP A 114 34.35 -16.24 28.03
C ASP A 114 33.67 -15.52 26.85
N TRP A 115 34.33 -14.51 26.28
CA TRP A 115 33.83 -13.87 25.05
C TRP A 115 33.72 -14.85 23.87
N ALA A 116 34.76 -15.68 23.65
CA ALA A 116 34.74 -16.67 22.56
C ALA A 116 33.63 -17.71 22.72
N ARG A 117 33.22 -18.03 23.94
CA ARG A 117 32.08 -18.93 24.22
C ARG A 117 30.73 -18.27 23.94
N LEU A 118 30.57 -17.01 24.31
CA LEU A 118 29.30 -16.29 24.25
C LEU A 118 29.05 -15.56 22.91
N ALA A 119 30.12 -15.04 22.29
CA ALA A 119 30.00 -14.24 21.07
C ALA A 119 29.24 -14.95 19.92
N PRO A 120 29.47 -16.24 19.62
CA PRO A 120 28.78 -16.89 18.51
C PRO A 120 27.24 -16.88 18.66
N SER A 121 26.75 -17.18 19.88
CA SER A 121 25.32 -17.19 20.15
C SER A 121 24.70 -15.79 20.11
N ARG A 122 25.41 -14.79 20.62
CA ARG A 122 24.95 -13.37 20.63
C ARG A 122 24.98 -12.75 19.24
N VAL A 123 26.03 -13.04 18.47
CA VAL A 123 26.14 -12.63 17.06
C VAL A 123 25.02 -13.24 16.24
N LEU A 124 24.85 -14.57 16.31
CA LEU A 124 23.80 -15.27 15.56
C LEU A 124 22.41 -14.78 15.96
N GLY A 125 22.13 -14.65 17.25
CA GLY A 125 20.89 -14.11 17.78
C GLY A 125 20.62 -12.69 17.27
N SER A 126 21.62 -11.81 17.32
CA SER A 126 21.46 -10.43 16.80
C SER A 126 21.20 -10.40 15.31
N VAL A 127 21.90 -11.19 14.51
CA VAL A 127 21.68 -11.27 13.06
C VAL A 127 20.27 -11.78 12.76
N ILE A 128 19.83 -12.85 13.40
CA ILE A 128 18.49 -13.44 13.15
C ILE A 128 17.38 -12.46 13.56
N TRP A 129 17.42 -11.97 14.79
CA TRP A 129 16.35 -11.13 15.34
C TRP A 129 16.27 -9.74 14.69
N LEU A 130 17.41 -9.10 14.45
CA LEU A 130 17.43 -7.82 13.74
C LEU A 130 17.01 -7.97 12.27
N THR A 131 17.38 -9.06 11.60
CA THR A 131 16.91 -9.36 10.25
C THR A 131 15.41 -9.64 10.24
N GLY A 132 14.89 -10.40 11.20
CA GLY A 132 13.46 -10.63 11.38
C GLY A 132 12.69 -9.33 11.58
N SER A 133 13.18 -8.46 12.46
CA SER A 133 12.59 -7.13 12.68
C SER A 133 12.62 -6.26 11.43
N ALA A 134 13.71 -6.26 10.68
CA ALA A 134 13.80 -5.54 9.41
C ALA A 134 12.77 -6.05 8.38
N LEU A 135 12.52 -7.36 8.34
CA LEU A 135 11.47 -7.95 7.49
C LEU A 135 10.07 -7.50 7.92
N VAL A 136 9.78 -7.52 9.21
CA VAL A 136 8.49 -7.08 9.75
C VAL A 136 8.24 -5.60 9.45
N VAL A 137 9.22 -4.73 9.73
CA VAL A 137 9.12 -3.29 9.44
C VAL A 137 8.92 -3.04 7.95
N HIS A 138 9.65 -3.76 7.11
CA HIS A 138 9.48 -3.67 5.65
C HIS A 138 8.08 -4.11 5.21
N TRP A 139 7.57 -5.23 5.73
CA TRP A 139 6.23 -5.76 5.44
C TRP A 139 5.14 -4.80 5.89
N LEU A 140 5.22 -4.28 7.11
CA LEU A 140 4.27 -3.27 7.62
C LEU A 140 4.25 -2.02 6.73
N GLY A 141 5.44 -1.56 6.28
CA GLY A 141 5.54 -0.45 5.35
C GLY A 141 4.87 -0.73 3.99
N GLN A 142 4.94 -1.97 3.49
CA GLN A 142 4.24 -2.37 2.27
C GLN A 142 2.72 -2.41 2.46
N VAL A 143 2.24 -3.02 3.54
CA VAL A 143 0.81 -3.09 3.87
C VAL A 143 0.21 -1.68 4.00
N ARG A 144 0.93 -0.77 4.68
CA ARG A 144 0.48 0.62 4.82
C ARG A 144 0.35 1.32 3.45
N ARG A 145 1.33 1.14 2.56
CA ARG A 145 1.27 1.70 1.20
C ARG A 145 0.10 1.13 0.41
N GLN A 146 -0.10 -0.18 0.42
CA GLN A 146 -1.23 -0.82 -0.24
C GLN A 146 -2.57 -0.30 0.26
N ARG A 147 -2.72 -0.08 1.58
CA ARG A 147 -3.95 0.52 2.14
C ARG A 147 -4.19 1.94 1.64
N VAL A 148 -3.14 2.76 1.54
CA VAL A 148 -3.24 4.12 1.00
C VAL A 148 -3.63 4.09 -0.48
N ASP A 149 -3.01 3.20 -1.26
CA ASP A 149 -3.31 3.05 -2.70
C ASP A 149 -4.75 2.57 -2.92
N LEU A 150 -5.21 1.59 -2.13
CA LEU A 150 -6.61 1.12 -2.17
C LEU A 150 -7.60 2.21 -1.77
N ALA A 151 -7.30 2.99 -0.73
CA ALA A 151 -8.14 4.12 -0.33
C ALA A 151 -8.23 5.18 -1.44
N ALA A 152 -7.11 5.48 -2.11
CA ALA A 152 -7.08 6.40 -3.24
C ALA A 152 -7.89 5.88 -4.44
N GLN A 153 -7.80 4.58 -4.73
CA GLN A 153 -8.61 3.94 -5.78
C GLN A 153 -10.11 3.98 -5.44
N TYR A 154 -10.46 3.69 -4.19
CA TYR A 154 -11.86 3.76 -3.73
C TYR A 154 -12.44 5.17 -3.89
N LEU A 155 -11.69 6.20 -3.52
CA LEU A 155 -12.11 7.58 -3.69
C LEU A 155 -12.32 7.95 -5.17
N ARG A 156 -11.43 7.49 -6.05
CA ARG A 156 -11.59 7.70 -7.51
C ARG A 156 -12.86 7.01 -8.04
N LEU A 157 -13.07 5.74 -7.71
CA LEU A 157 -14.26 5.01 -8.11
C LEU A 157 -15.55 5.63 -7.59
N SER A 158 -15.54 6.12 -6.34
CA SER A 158 -16.71 6.78 -5.77
C SER A 158 -17.01 8.12 -6.43
N SER A 159 -15.99 8.87 -6.86
CA SER A 159 -16.18 10.11 -7.63
C SER A 159 -16.73 9.83 -9.03
N THR A 160 -16.21 8.82 -9.72
CA THR A 160 -16.73 8.41 -11.03
C THR A 160 -18.19 7.99 -10.94
N ARG A 161 -18.55 7.15 -9.95
CA ARG A 161 -19.95 6.75 -9.74
C ARG A 161 -20.89 7.92 -9.46
N ARG A 162 -20.43 8.95 -8.74
CA ARG A 162 -21.22 10.17 -8.51
C ARG A 162 -21.40 10.97 -9.80
N GLN A 163 -20.37 11.05 -10.63
CA GLN A 163 -20.44 11.71 -11.93
C GLN A 163 -21.40 10.97 -12.86
N ASP A 164 -21.31 9.63 -12.93
CA ASP A 164 -22.22 8.80 -13.72
C ASP A 164 -23.67 8.93 -13.24
N ALA A 165 -23.91 8.95 -11.92
CA ALA A 165 -25.24 9.15 -11.35
C ALA A 165 -25.80 10.55 -11.64
N ALA A 166 -24.97 11.59 -11.64
CA ALA A 166 -25.36 12.94 -12.01
C ALA A 166 -25.70 13.02 -13.51
N GLY A 167 -24.91 12.39 -14.37
CA GLY A 167 -25.19 12.33 -15.82
C GLY A 167 -26.48 11.56 -16.14
N LEU A 168 -26.79 10.48 -15.43
CA LEU A 168 -28.04 9.76 -15.55
C LEU A 168 -29.25 10.61 -15.11
N ALA A 169 -29.12 11.36 -14.02
CA ALA A 169 -30.17 12.25 -13.54
C ALA A 169 -30.47 13.38 -14.57
N GLU A 170 -29.42 13.95 -15.16
CA GLU A 170 -29.55 14.96 -16.22
C GLU A 170 -30.22 14.39 -17.47
N ALA A 171 -29.85 13.19 -17.90
CA ALA A 171 -30.49 12.49 -19.03
C ALA A 171 -31.95 12.15 -18.74
N ASP A 172 -32.32 11.77 -17.52
CA ASP A 172 -33.70 11.51 -17.11
C ASP A 172 -34.53 12.80 -17.12
N GLU A 173 -33.95 13.94 -16.71
CA GLU A 173 -34.62 15.25 -16.77
C GLU A 173 -34.86 15.69 -18.23
N GLU A 174 -33.89 15.53 -19.13
CA GLU A 174 -34.03 15.79 -20.55
C GLU A 174 -35.12 14.91 -21.18
N LEU A 175 -35.12 13.61 -20.85
CA LEU A 175 -36.18 12.70 -21.34
C LEU A 175 -37.57 13.08 -20.83
N ALA A 176 -37.69 13.53 -19.60
CA ALA A 176 -38.94 14.02 -19.03
C ALA A 176 -39.43 15.27 -19.76
N ALA A 177 -38.54 16.21 -20.08
CA ALA A 177 -38.86 17.42 -20.84
C ALA A 177 -39.32 17.08 -22.26
N VAL A 178 -38.66 16.16 -22.95
CA VAL A 178 -39.06 15.68 -24.28
C VAL A 178 -40.43 14.98 -24.23
N ARG A 179 -40.67 14.15 -23.22
CA ARG A 179 -41.99 13.52 -23.02
C ARG A 179 -43.08 14.53 -22.78
N ALA A 180 -42.84 15.53 -21.93
CA ALA A 180 -43.84 16.58 -21.69
C ALA A 180 -44.16 17.39 -22.93
N THR A 181 -43.14 17.73 -23.72
CA THR A 181 -43.33 18.48 -24.99
C THR A 181 -44.08 17.67 -26.02
N THR A 182 -43.76 16.37 -26.15
CA THR A 182 -44.46 15.46 -27.08
C THR A 182 -45.91 15.23 -26.65
N GLN A 183 -46.17 15.07 -25.37
CA GLN A 183 -47.51 14.91 -24.82
C GLN A 183 -48.37 16.19 -25.05
N ALA A 184 -47.77 17.36 -24.85
CA ALA A 184 -48.46 18.64 -25.12
C ALA A 184 -48.80 18.79 -26.60
N ALA A 185 -47.86 18.44 -27.51
CA ALA A 185 -48.12 18.48 -28.96
C ALA A 185 -49.20 17.49 -29.39
N LEU A 186 -49.18 16.26 -28.82
CA LEU A 186 -50.24 15.26 -29.10
C LEU A 186 -51.60 15.69 -28.56
N ALA A 187 -51.67 16.35 -27.42
CA ALA A 187 -52.90 16.90 -26.86
C ALA A 187 -53.46 18.01 -27.74
N ASP A 188 -52.61 18.90 -28.28
CA ASP A 188 -53.01 19.96 -29.21
C ASP A 188 -53.55 19.36 -30.52
N ILE A 189 -52.87 18.38 -31.10
CA ILE A 189 -53.34 17.65 -32.28
C ILE A 189 -54.69 16.99 -32.00
N ARG A 190 -54.85 16.32 -30.85
CA ARG A 190 -56.11 15.67 -30.48
C ARG A 190 -57.26 16.65 -30.28
N ALA A 191 -56.98 17.83 -29.72
CA ALA A 191 -57.98 18.89 -29.57
C ALA A 191 -58.44 19.46 -30.89
N ARG A 192 -57.61 19.49 -31.91
CA ARG A 192 -57.90 19.94 -33.26
C ARG A 192 -58.61 18.86 -34.09
N LEU A 193 -58.50 17.59 -33.78
CA LEU A 193 -59.20 16.47 -34.43
C LEU A 193 -60.61 16.31 -33.85
N THR A 194 -61.45 17.29 -33.99
CA THR A 194 -62.91 17.18 -33.72
C THR A 194 -63.64 16.50 -34.89
N PRO A 195 -64.72 15.73 -34.65
CA PRO A 195 -65.37 14.88 -35.67
C PRO A 195 -66.08 15.59 -36.77
N GLN A 196 -65.87 16.91 -36.95
CA GLN A 196 -66.53 17.72 -37.99
C GLN A 196 -65.55 18.52 -38.88
N LEU A 197 -64.33 18.03 -39.03
CA LEU A 197 -63.29 18.69 -39.82
C LEU A 197 -63.64 18.63 -41.36
N GLY A 198 -63.72 19.79 -42.00
CA GLY A 198 -63.70 19.89 -43.43
C GLY A 198 -62.36 19.50 -44.07
N GLU A 199 -62.37 19.17 -45.37
CA GLU A 199 -61.17 18.67 -46.08
C GLU A 199 -59.96 19.63 -46.03
N ALA A 200 -60.19 20.94 -45.90
CA ALA A 200 -59.14 21.96 -45.76
C ALA A 200 -58.45 21.94 -44.35
N GLU A 201 -59.27 21.69 -43.33
CA GLU A 201 -58.75 21.59 -41.95
C GLU A 201 -57.99 20.27 -41.71
N LEU A 202 -58.40 19.16 -42.38
CA LEU A 202 -57.65 17.91 -42.40
C LEU A 202 -56.23 18.09 -42.98
N ARG A 203 -56.09 18.83 -44.09
CA ARG A 203 -54.79 19.14 -44.70
C ARG A 203 -53.90 19.98 -43.75
N GLY A 204 -54.49 20.95 -43.04
CA GLY A 204 -53.82 21.76 -42.07
C GLY A 204 -53.30 20.91 -40.87
N THR A 205 -54.10 19.94 -40.41
CA THR A 205 -53.76 19.06 -39.32
C THR A 205 -52.61 18.07 -39.70
N VAL A 206 -52.67 17.55 -40.93
CA VAL A 206 -51.59 16.72 -41.48
C VAL A 206 -50.25 17.48 -41.53
N ALA A 207 -50.30 18.73 -42.00
CA ALA A 207 -49.07 19.57 -42.01
C ALA A 207 -48.48 19.83 -40.61
N VAL A 208 -49.35 20.01 -39.61
CA VAL A 208 -48.89 20.14 -38.19
C VAL A 208 -48.28 18.84 -37.68
N ILE A 209 -48.86 17.69 -38.01
CA ILE A 209 -48.32 16.38 -37.65
C ILE A 209 -46.94 16.16 -38.30
N GLU A 210 -46.84 16.47 -39.61
CA GLU A 210 -45.55 16.36 -40.31
C GLU A 210 -44.47 17.28 -39.71
N ASP A 211 -44.83 18.50 -39.32
CA ASP A 211 -43.91 19.45 -38.67
C ASP A 211 -43.46 18.93 -37.28
N VAL A 212 -44.39 18.40 -36.48
CA VAL A 212 -44.08 17.79 -35.18
C VAL A 212 -43.15 16.57 -35.34
N VAL A 213 -43.42 15.69 -36.31
CA VAL A 213 -42.61 14.54 -36.61
C VAL A 213 -41.20 14.97 -37.07
N ALA A 214 -41.14 15.98 -37.96
CA ALA A 214 -39.87 16.46 -38.49
C ALA A 214 -39.00 17.16 -37.43
N ARG A 215 -39.60 17.95 -36.55
CA ARG A 215 -38.86 18.75 -35.56
C ARG A 215 -38.59 18.04 -34.24
N LEU A 216 -39.50 17.17 -33.79
CA LEU A 216 -39.37 16.51 -32.46
C LEU A 216 -38.96 15.05 -32.57
N VAL A 217 -39.56 14.28 -33.47
CA VAL A 217 -39.35 12.82 -33.48
C VAL A 217 -38.10 12.44 -34.25
N ARG A 218 -37.79 13.09 -35.37
CA ARG A 218 -36.56 12.77 -36.14
C ARG A 218 -35.27 13.09 -35.42
N PRO A 219 -35.09 14.30 -34.83
CA PRO A 219 -33.87 14.56 -34.07
C PRO A 219 -33.70 13.59 -32.91
N ALA A 220 -34.74 13.36 -32.09
CA ALA A 220 -34.69 12.45 -30.96
C ALA A 220 -34.37 11.00 -31.36
N SER A 221 -34.90 10.52 -32.51
CA SER A 221 -34.58 9.19 -33.02
C SER A 221 -33.14 9.08 -33.55
N HIS A 222 -32.59 10.16 -34.13
CA HIS A 222 -31.18 10.20 -34.55
C HIS A 222 -30.19 10.24 -33.36
N GLU A 223 -30.54 10.98 -32.31
CA GLU A 223 -29.72 11.02 -31.08
C GLU A 223 -29.74 9.67 -30.35
N LEU A 224 -30.90 9.00 -30.24
CA LEU A 224 -31.01 7.65 -29.71
C LEU A 224 -30.24 6.61 -30.54
N ALA A 225 -30.22 6.73 -31.85
CA ALA A 225 -29.49 5.85 -32.75
C ALA A 225 -27.97 6.10 -32.73
N ALA A 226 -27.54 7.31 -32.35
CA ALA A 226 -26.13 7.67 -32.22
C ALA A 226 -25.53 7.32 -30.84
N MET A 227 -26.37 6.93 -29.87
CA MET A 227 -25.85 6.46 -28.58
C MET A 227 -25.06 5.15 -28.75
N PRO A 228 -23.83 5.07 -28.29
CA PRO A 228 -23.02 3.86 -28.40
C PRO A 228 -23.72 2.71 -27.66
N ALA A 229 -23.84 1.55 -28.34
CA ALA A 229 -24.50 0.32 -27.88
C ALA A 229 -23.89 -0.32 -26.58
N GLY A 230 -23.21 0.45 -25.77
CA GLY A 230 -22.54 0.03 -24.53
C GLY A 230 -23.27 0.40 -23.25
N LEU A 231 -24.46 0.99 -23.30
CA LEU A 231 -25.26 1.39 -22.12
C LEU A 231 -26.60 0.65 -22.01
N ALA A 232 -26.80 -0.44 -22.78
CA ALA A 232 -27.96 -1.31 -22.66
C ALA A 232 -27.64 -2.55 -21.81
#